data_5378593ea43f12c600138d81251519de
#
_entry.id   5378593ea43f12c600138d81251519de
#
_cell.length_a   1.000
_cell.length_b   1.000
_cell.length_c   1.000
_cell.angle_alpha   90.00
_cell.angle_beta   90.00
_cell.angle_gamma   90.00
#
_symmetry.space_group_name_H-M   'P 1'
#
loop_
_entity.id
_entity.type
_entity.pdbx_description
1 polymer ?
#
loop_
_entity_poly.entity_id
_entity_poly.type
_entity_poly.pdbx_seq_one_letter_code
_entity_poly.pdbx_strand_id
1 'polypeptide(L)'
;MPKTITFPVEATHIMMFRRSIGDYSVPDTGLEDAAAPPTFPRAVAQFDPDYFLRMKPGEAWFGSGKEASGVTEKPGSSGGLHAEQHFEFERPIKPGDMLTVTERDGKTWEKESKRAGKLTFMERIHEYHDQDGALVCTSRSVSVKTERPVDQS
;
A
#
# COMPACT_ATOMS: atom_id res chain seq x y z
N MET A 1 11.74 -15.02 8.64
CA MET A 1 10.97 -15.45 7.46
C MET A 1 10.39 -14.21 6.80
N PRO A 2 10.29 -14.12 5.48
CA PRO A 2 9.63 -13.00 4.84
C PRO A 2 8.16 -12.95 5.29
N LYS A 3 7.64 -11.74 5.47
CA LYS A 3 6.24 -11.53 5.83
C LYS A 3 5.37 -11.96 4.65
N THR A 4 4.36 -12.76 4.93
CA THR A 4 3.41 -13.26 3.93
C THR A 4 2.00 -12.87 4.32
N ILE A 5 1.23 -12.33 3.37
CA ILE A 5 -0.15 -11.90 3.57
C ILE A 5 -1.03 -12.63 2.55
N THR A 6 -2.15 -13.18 3.00
CA THR A 6 -3.19 -13.70 2.11
C THR A 6 -4.14 -12.57 1.74
N PHE A 7 -4.33 -12.35 0.45
CA PHE A 7 -5.18 -11.29 -0.09
C PHE A 7 -6.26 -11.88 -1.00
N PRO A 8 -7.47 -12.17 -0.47
CA PRO A 8 -8.60 -12.57 -1.27
C PRO A 8 -9.13 -11.40 -2.09
N VAL A 9 -9.32 -11.61 -3.39
CA VAL A 9 -9.83 -10.60 -4.31
C VAL A 9 -11.31 -10.81 -4.53
N GLU A 10 -12.11 -9.94 -3.94
CA GLU A 10 -13.57 -10.00 -4.02
C GLU A 10 -14.11 -8.96 -5.01
N ALA A 11 -15.13 -9.35 -5.80
CA ALA A 11 -15.77 -8.48 -6.78
C ALA A 11 -16.29 -7.17 -6.16
N THR A 12 -16.95 -7.27 -5.02
CA THR A 12 -17.46 -6.11 -4.29
C THR A 12 -16.35 -5.20 -3.79
N HIS A 13 -15.21 -5.76 -3.38
CA HIS A 13 -14.05 -4.97 -2.95
C HIS A 13 -13.47 -4.16 -4.13
N ILE A 14 -13.35 -4.79 -5.32
CA ILE A 14 -12.93 -4.08 -6.54
C ILE A 14 -13.90 -2.94 -6.86
N MET A 15 -15.22 -3.20 -6.84
CA MET A 15 -16.23 -2.18 -7.09
C MET A 15 -16.12 -1.00 -6.12
N MET A 16 -16.05 -1.28 -4.82
CA MET A 16 -15.91 -0.24 -3.79
C MET A 16 -14.62 0.56 -3.96
N PHE A 17 -13.53 -0.11 -4.27
CA PHE A 17 -12.25 0.56 -4.53
C PHE A 17 -12.34 1.48 -5.75
N ARG A 18 -12.93 1.03 -6.87
CA ARG A 18 -13.12 1.85 -8.07
C ARG A 18 -13.95 3.09 -7.77
N ARG A 19 -15.05 2.95 -7.04
CA ARG A 19 -15.89 4.09 -6.61
C ARG A 19 -15.11 5.08 -5.74
N SER A 20 -14.26 4.60 -4.84
CA SER A 20 -13.46 5.47 -3.96
C SER A 20 -12.46 6.34 -4.71
N ILE A 21 -12.04 5.94 -5.92
CA ILE A 21 -11.16 6.71 -6.82
C ILE A 21 -11.93 7.44 -7.93
N GLY A 22 -13.28 7.47 -7.85
CA GLY A 22 -14.13 8.19 -8.79
C GLY A 22 -14.47 7.43 -10.08
N ASP A 23 -14.18 6.14 -10.16
CA ASP A 23 -14.53 5.30 -11.30
C ASP A 23 -15.87 4.58 -11.05
N TYR A 24 -16.91 5.05 -11.71
CA TYR A 24 -18.28 4.51 -11.66
C TYR A 24 -18.64 3.69 -12.92
N SER A 25 -17.67 3.33 -13.74
CA SER A 25 -17.91 2.58 -14.98
C SER A 25 -18.31 1.13 -14.75
N VAL A 26 -18.06 0.58 -13.56
CA VAL A 26 -18.44 -0.79 -13.18
C VAL A 26 -19.87 -0.80 -12.66
N PRO A 27 -20.76 -1.61 -13.23
CA PRO A 27 -22.14 -1.73 -12.78
C PRO A 27 -22.22 -2.36 -11.38
N ASP A 28 -23.42 -2.29 -10.75
CA ASP A 28 -23.67 -2.85 -9.41
C ASP A 28 -23.79 -4.39 -9.42
N THR A 29 -23.96 -4.98 -10.58
CA THR A 29 -24.13 -6.43 -10.80
C THR A 29 -23.28 -6.88 -11.98
N GLY A 30 -22.97 -8.18 -12.06
CA GLY A 30 -22.12 -8.71 -13.15
C GLY A 30 -20.66 -8.33 -12.99
N LEU A 31 -20.18 -8.40 -11.74
CA LEU A 31 -18.83 -7.95 -11.36
C LEU A 31 -17.76 -9.03 -11.54
N GLU A 32 -18.13 -10.23 -11.96
CA GLU A 32 -17.25 -11.41 -12.00
C GLU A 32 -16.05 -11.22 -12.92
N ASP A 33 -16.22 -10.40 -13.97
CA ASP A 33 -15.17 -10.10 -14.94
C ASP A 33 -14.50 -8.73 -14.73
N ALA A 34 -14.87 -8.02 -13.69
CA ALA A 34 -14.35 -6.69 -13.44
C ALA A 34 -12.87 -6.73 -13.04
N ALA A 35 -11.97 -6.31 -13.91
CA ALA A 35 -10.56 -6.17 -13.58
C ALA A 35 -10.35 -5.11 -12.49
N ALA A 36 -9.46 -5.40 -11.56
CA ALA A 36 -9.05 -4.43 -10.54
C ALA A 36 -8.29 -3.26 -11.17
N PRO A 37 -8.49 -2.02 -10.68
CA PRO A 37 -7.72 -0.88 -11.16
C PRO A 37 -6.23 -0.99 -10.76
N PRO A 38 -5.31 -0.32 -11.48
CA PRO A 38 -3.87 -0.50 -11.27
C PRO A 38 -3.35 -0.24 -9.86
N THR A 39 -4.07 0.54 -9.07
CA THR A 39 -3.67 0.85 -7.67
C THR A 39 -4.29 -0.10 -6.64
N PHE A 40 -5.18 -1.00 -7.06
CA PHE A 40 -5.86 -1.97 -6.18
C PHE A 40 -4.91 -2.86 -5.35
N PRO A 41 -3.71 -3.25 -5.82
CA PRO A 41 -2.78 -4.03 -5.00
C PRO A 41 -2.47 -3.38 -3.64
N ARG A 42 -2.60 -2.06 -3.52
CA ARG A 42 -2.41 -1.35 -2.23
C ARG A 42 -3.45 -1.72 -1.18
N ALA A 43 -4.60 -2.25 -1.57
CA ALA A 43 -5.64 -2.71 -0.65
C ALA A 43 -5.18 -3.88 0.23
N VAL A 44 -4.12 -4.61 -0.16
CA VAL A 44 -3.51 -5.68 0.66
C VAL A 44 -3.15 -5.22 2.06
N ALA A 45 -2.83 -3.95 2.25
CA ALA A 45 -2.49 -3.39 3.56
C ALA A 45 -3.58 -3.63 4.62
N GLN A 46 -4.86 -3.72 4.23
CA GLN A 46 -5.96 -4.00 5.13
C GLN A 46 -5.99 -5.46 5.62
N PHE A 47 -5.30 -6.34 4.92
CA PHE A 47 -5.17 -7.77 5.29
C PHE A 47 -3.93 -8.04 6.15
N ASP A 48 -3.05 -7.06 6.27
CA ASP A 48 -1.91 -7.12 7.17
C ASP A 48 -2.33 -6.85 8.62
N PRO A 49 -2.21 -7.83 9.55
CA PRO A 49 -2.58 -7.61 10.94
C PRO A 49 -1.74 -6.53 11.65
N ASP A 50 -0.54 -6.28 11.16
CA ASP A 50 0.40 -5.32 11.73
C ASP A 50 0.34 -3.94 11.04
N TYR A 51 -0.55 -3.79 10.04
CA TYR A 51 -0.67 -2.51 9.34
C TYR A 51 -1.10 -1.41 10.31
N PHE A 52 -0.28 -0.38 10.42
CA PHE A 52 -0.42 0.66 11.45
C PHE A 52 -1.70 1.51 11.34
N LEU A 53 -2.34 1.55 10.15
CA LEU A 53 -3.65 2.21 9.96
C LEU A 53 -4.83 1.26 10.19
N ARG A 54 -4.59 -0.02 10.42
CA ARG A 54 -5.68 -0.97 10.70
C ARG A 54 -6.16 -0.76 12.13
N MET A 55 -7.46 -0.52 12.29
CA MET A 55 -8.07 -0.44 13.60
C MET A 55 -7.97 -1.78 14.32
N LYS A 56 -7.57 -1.75 15.59
CA LYS A 56 -7.49 -2.93 16.45
C LYS A 56 -8.46 -2.76 17.62
N PRO A 57 -9.29 -3.76 17.93
CA PRO A 57 -10.21 -3.69 19.05
C PRO A 57 -9.48 -3.39 20.37
N GLY A 58 -9.97 -2.39 21.12
CA GLY A 58 -9.40 -1.99 22.41
C GLY A 58 -8.15 -1.12 22.36
N GLU A 59 -7.63 -0.80 21.17
CA GLU A 59 -6.51 0.11 20.98
C GLU A 59 -6.97 1.49 20.48
N ALA A 60 -6.29 2.55 20.93
CA ALA A 60 -6.52 3.88 20.41
C ALA A 60 -6.03 3.99 18.96
N TRP A 61 -6.86 4.58 18.08
CA TRP A 61 -6.55 4.74 16.66
C TRP A 61 -6.27 6.21 16.31
N PHE A 62 -5.17 6.48 15.63
CA PHE A 62 -4.73 7.85 15.33
C PHE A 62 -5.21 8.39 13.97
N GLY A 63 -5.83 7.58 13.12
CA GLY A 63 -6.11 7.86 11.71
C GLY A 63 -7.30 8.80 11.43
N SER A 64 -7.79 9.56 12.40
CA SER A 64 -9.02 10.35 12.27
C SER A 64 -8.94 11.60 11.37
N GLY A 65 -7.81 11.98 10.88
CA GLY A 65 -7.66 13.13 9.98
C GLY A 65 -7.74 14.50 10.63
N LYS A 66 -8.91 15.06 10.90
CA LYS A 66 -9.07 16.46 11.34
C LYS A 66 -9.11 16.67 12.85
N GLU A 67 -9.48 15.67 13.61
CA GLU A 67 -9.71 15.81 15.05
C GLU A 67 -8.71 15.01 15.85
N ALA A 68 -8.47 15.47 17.08
CA ALA A 68 -7.61 14.76 18.00
C ALA A 68 -8.18 13.37 18.30
N SER A 69 -7.48 12.34 17.88
CA SER A 69 -7.84 10.95 18.16
C SER A 69 -7.53 10.51 19.62
N GLY A 70 -6.98 11.41 20.42
CA GLY A 70 -6.45 11.09 21.75
C GLY A 70 -5.10 10.37 21.72
N VAL A 71 -4.51 10.17 20.55
CA VAL A 71 -3.19 9.55 20.37
C VAL A 71 -2.17 10.63 20.09
N THR A 72 -1.20 10.80 21.00
CA THR A 72 -0.16 11.83 20.89
C THR A 72 1.01 11.40 20.01
N GLU A 73 1.24 10.10 19.87
CA GLU A 73 2.30 9.56 19.03
C GLU A 73 1.71 8.71 17.90
N LYS A 74 2.16 8.97 16.67
CA LYS A 74 1.78 8.16 15.51
C LYS A 74 2.62 6.89 15.44
N PRO A 75 2.04 5.71 15.64
CA PRO A 75 2.79 4.47 15.52
C PRO A 75 3.38 4.35 14.12
N GLY A 76 4.64 3.93 14.03
CA GLY A 76 5.30 3.63 12.77
C GLY A 76 5.65 4.82 11.89
N SER A 77 5.54 6.07 12.38
CA SER A 77 6.07 7.21 11.65
C SER A 77 7.59 7.21 11.76
N SER A 78 8.24 6.53 10.85
CA SER A 78 9.71 6.58 10.70
C SER A 78 10.20 7.95 10.19
N GLY A 79 9.33 8.95 10.11
CA GLY A 79 9.63 10.25 9.53
C GLY A 79 9.82 10.21 8.01
N GLY A 80 9.51 9.11 7.36
CA GLY A 80 9.63 8.94 5.91
C GLY A 80 8.41 9.46 5.16
N LEU A 81 8.66 10.05 3.99
CA LEU A 81 7.63 10.44 3.03
C LEU A 81 7.54 9.38 1.92
N HIS A 82 6.34 9.14 1.41
CA HIS A 82 6.15 8.32 0.22
C HIS A 82 6.63 9.09 -1.01
N ALA A 83 7.59 8.55 -1.74
CA ALA A 83 8.22 9.22 -2.88
C ALA A 83 7.72 8.66 -4.22
N GLU A 84 7.69 7.33 -4.37
CA GLU A 84 7.32 6.67 -5.62
C GLU A 84 6.49 5.41 -5.37
N GLN A 85 5.63 5.09 -6.34
CA GLN A 85 4.91 3.83 -6.38
C GLN A 85 4.91 3.31 -7.82
N HIS A 86 5.37 2.08 -8.01
CA HIS A 86 5.39 1.39 -9.30
C HIS A 86 4.59 0.10 -9.20
N PHE A 87 3.90 -0.23 -10.29
CA PHE A 87 3.21 -1.51 -10.44
C PHE A 87 3.59 -2.11 -11.79
N GLU A 88 3.91 -3.39 -11.78
CA GLU A 88 4.19 -4.18 -12.97
C GLU A 88 3.29 -5.43 -12.93
N PHE A 89 2.49 -5.62 -13.96
CA PHE A 89 1.47 -6.65 -14.02
C PHE A 89 1.81 -7.67 -15.10
N GLU A 90 1.85 -8.96 -14.73
CA GLU A 90 1.91 -10.07 -15.69
C GLU A 90 0.51 -10.35 -16.25
N ARG A 91 -0.53 -10.11 -15.46
CA ARG A 91 -1.92 -10.17 -15.85
C ARG A 91 -2.80 -9.26 -15.01
N PRO A 92 -4.02 -8.94 -15.46
CA PRO A 92 -4.98 -8.25 -14.60
C PRO A 92 -5.32 -9.06 -13.34
N ILE A 93 -5.51 -8.37 -12.22
CA ILE A 93 -6.10 -8.94 -11.01
C ILE A 93 -7.61 -8.95 -11.19
N LYS A 94 -8.25 -10.09 -10.88
CA LYS A 94 -9.68 -10.32 -11.09
C LYS A 94 -10.35 -10.87 -9.83
N PRO A 95 -11.68 -10.74 -9.72
CA PRO A 95 -12.45 -11.43 -8.69
C PRO A 95 -12.17 -12.93 -8.69
N GLY A 96 -12.06 -13.52 -7.51
CA GLY A 96 -11.73 -14.93 -7.32
C GLY A 96 -10.23 -15.23 -7.22
N ASP A 97 -9.36 -14.29 -7.52
CA ASP A 97 -7.92 -14.45 -7.24
C ASP A 97 -7.71 -14.57 -5.72
N MET A 98 -6.96 -15.59 -5.30
CA MET A 98 -6.46 -15.73 -3.94
C MET A 98 -4.95 -15.47 -3.96
N LEU A 99 -4.57 -14.22 -3.67
CA LEU A 99 -3.19 -13.79 -3.81
C LEU A 99 -2.40 -14.04 -2.51
N THR A 100 -1.22 -14.64 -2.67
CA THR A 100 -0.20 -14.71 -1.64
C THR A 100 0.79 -13.58 -1.88
N VAL A 101 0.90 -12.66 -0.93
CA VAL A 101 1.74 -11.47 -1.06
C VAL A 101 2.94 -11.60 -0.15
N THR A 102 4.14 -11.52 -0.72
CA THR A 102 5.41 -11.52 0.01
C THR A 102 6.05 -10.14 -0.04
N GLU A 103 6.65 -9.74 1.08
CA GLU A 103 7.34 -8.46 1.20
C GLU A 103 8.84 -8.69 1.33
N ARG A 104 9.65 -7.90 0.61
CA ARG A 104 11.09 -7.82 0.77
C ARG A 104 11.61 -6.41 0.61
N ASP A 105 12.74 -6.12 1.22
CA ASP A 105 13.45 -4.88 0.98
C ASP A 105 14.09 -4.88 -0.41
N GLY A 106 14.09 -3.71 -1.04
CA GLY A 106 14.77 -3.44 -2.30
C GLY A 106 16.05 -2.64 -2.08
N LYS A 107 16.35 -1.73 -3.01
CA LYS A 107 17.54 -0.88 -2.97
C LYS A 107 17.40 0.23 -1.92
N THR A 108 18.54 0.61 -1.35
CA THR A 108 18.67 1.85 -0.55
C THR A 108 19.73 2.71 -1.20
N TRP A 109 19.45 4.02 -1.36
CA TRP A 109 20.42 4.97 -1.90
C TRP A 109 20.25 6.34 -1.27
N GLU A 110 21.24 7.20 -1.45
CA GLU A 110 21.29 8.53 -0.88
C GLU A 110 21.44 9.60 -1.97
N LYS A 111 20.89 10.77 -1.71
CA LYS A 111 21.09 11.99 -2.52
C LYS A 111 21.25 13.19 -1.60
N GLU A 112 22.07 14.16 -2.01
CA GLU A 112 22.20 15.43 -1.32
C GLU A 112 21.11 16.42 -1.76
N SER A 113 20.54 17.12 -0.79
CA SER A 113 19.57 18.20 -1.00
C SER A 113 20.03 19.46 -0.29
N LYS A 114 20.00 20.58 -1.01
CA LYS A 114 20.33 21.91 -0.43
C LYS A 114 19.39 22.30 0.71
N ARG A 115 18.10 21.90 0.65
CA ARG A 115 17.08 22.30 1.62
C ARG A 115 16.92 21.30 2.77
N ALA A 116 17.06 20.01 2.52
CA ALA A 116 16.73 18.95 3.47
C ALA A 116 17.95 18.15 3.96
N GLY A 117 19.17 18.52 3.53
CA GLY A 117 20.39 17.75 3.81
C GLY A 117 20.39 16.44 3.03
N LYS A 118 20.91 15.40 3.64
CA LYS A 118 20.93 14.06 3.06
C LYS A 118 19.52 13.46 2.97
N LEU A 119 19.19 12.92 1.81
CA LEU A 119 17.96 12.19 1.54
C LEU A 119 18.31 10.70 1.43
N THR A 120 17.72 9.88 2.28
CA THR A 120 17.87 8.42 2.22
C THR A 120 16.61 7.81 1.63
N PHE A 121 16.73 7.16 0.48
CA PHE A 121 15.64 6.47 -0.22
C PHE A 121 15.71 4.99 0.09
N MET A 122 14.54 4.39 0.32
CA MET A 122 14.41 2.98 0.66
C MET A 122 13.29 2.36 -0.17
N GLU A 123 13.59 1.29 -0.88
CA GLU A 123 12.60 0.51 -1.62
C GLU A 123 12.01 -0.60 -0.76
N ARG A 124 10.72 -0.86 -0.97
CA ARG A 124 10.03 -2.04 -0.51
C ARG A 124 9.27 -2.67 -1.67
N ILE A 125 9.44 -3.96 -1.84
CA ILE A 125 8.91 -4.72 -2.97
C ILE A 125 7.91 -5.73 -2.43
N HIS A 126 6.70 -5.75 -3.05
CA HIS A 126 5.69 -6.76 -2.81
C HIS A 126 5.48 -7.55 -4.09
N GLU A 127 5.53 -8.87 -4.00
CA GLU A 127 5.24 -9.79 -5.08
C GLU A 127 3.93 -10.52 -4.77
N TYR A 128 3.01 -10.50 -5.72
CA TYR A 128 1.66 -11.03 -5.62
C TYR A 128 1.59 -12.28 -6.50
N HIS A 129 1.47 -13.45 -5.86
CA HIS A 129 1.36 -14.74 -6.54
C HIS A 129 -0.06 -15.27 -6.38
N ASP A 130 -0.62 -15.87 -7.42
CA ASP A 130 -1.93 -16.49 -7.35
C ASP A 130 -1.90 -17.85 -6.63
N GLN A 131 -3.05 -18.52 -6.59
CA GLN A 131 -3.23 -19.82 -5.94
C GLN A 131 -2.40 -20.95 -6.57
N ASP A 132 -1.95 -20.77 -7.82
CA ASP A 132 -1.09 -21.70 -8.54
C ASP A 132 0.40 -21.36 -8.39
N GLY A 133 0.69 -20.28 -7.66
CA GLY A 133 2.05 -19.78 -7.43
C GLY A 133 2.61 -18.94 -8.58
N ALA A 134 1.80 -18.59 -9.58
CA ALA A 134 2.24 -17.73 -10.68
C ALA A 134 2.26 -16.26 -10.24
N LEU A 135 3.32 -15.52 -10.64
CA LEU A 135 3.42 -14.08 -10.40
C LEU A 135 2.33 -13.34 -11.17
N VAL A 136 1.59 -12.50 -10.49
CA VAL A 136 0.49 -11.68 -11.05
C VAL A 136 0.89 -10.23 -11.14
N CYS A 137 1.53 -9.72 -10.08
CA CYS A 137 1.90 -8.32 -9.99
C CYS A 137 3.12 -8.15 -9.09
N THR A 138 3.98 -7.20 -9.43
CA THR A 138 5.02 -6.66 -8.55
C THR A 138 4.72 -5.20 -8.25
N SER A 139 4.71 -4.86 -6.97
CA SER A 139 4.56 -3.48 -6.49
C SER A 139 5.85 -3.04 -5.82
N ARG A 140 6.41 -1.92 -6.27
CA ARG A 140 7.62 -1.31 -5.70
C ARG A 140 7.27 0.06 -5.15
N SER A 141 7.40 0.24 -3.86
CA SER A 141 7.26 1.54 -3.19
C SER A 141 8.62 2.09 -2.80
N VAL A 142 8.80 3.40 -2.90
CA VAL A 142 9.99 4.11 -2.44
C VAL A 142 9.56 5.11 -1.39
N SER A 143 10.19 5.03 -0.22
CA SER A 143 10.09 6.05 0.82
C SER A 143 11.37 6.86 0.87
N VAL A 144 11.28 8.12 1.28
CA VAL A 144 12.43 9.00 1.50
C VAL A 144 12.41 9.54 2.92
N LYS A 145 13.56 9.46 3.58
CA LYS A 145 13.81 10.08 4.87
C LYS A 145 14.75 11.26 4.67
N THR A 146 14.39 12.42 5.24
CA THR A 146 15.22 13.62 5.21
C THR A 146 16.08 13.69 6.47
N GLU A 147 17.31 14.20 6.36
CA GLU A 147 18.21 14.41 7.49
C GLU A 147 17.68 15.48 8.44
N ARG A 148 17.06 16.51 7.90
CA ARG A 148 16.45 17.63 8.63
C ARG A 148 15.11 18.03 8.03
N PRO A 149 14.21 18.67 8.80
CA PRO A 149 12.99 19.26 8.23
C PRO A 149 13.35 20.25 7.12
N VAL A 150 12.50 20.30 6.09
CA VAL A 150 12.65 21.27 5.01
C VAL A 150 12.31 22.66 5.56
N ASP A 151 13.26 23.58 5.53
CA ASP A 151 13.04 24.98 5.90
C ASP A 151 11.95 25.57 5.00
N GLN A 152 10.89 26.04 5.59
CA GLN A 152 9.80 26.75 4.94
C GLN A 152 10.15 28.25 4.88
N SER A 153 11.20 28.59 4.17
CA SER A 153 11.56 30.01 3.88
C SER A 153 11.04 30.41 2.51
#